data_998b265aa4a0fbfb988b7b9162047f43
#
_entry.id   998b265aa4a0fbfb988b7b9162047f43
#
_cell.length_a   1.000
_cell.length_b   1.000
_cell.length_c   1.000
_cell.angle_alpha   90.00
_cell.angle_beta   90.00
_cell.angle_gamma   90.00
#
_symmetry.space_group_name_H-M   'P 1'
#
loop_
_entity.id
_entity.type
_entity.pdbx_description
1 polymer ?
#
loop_
_entity_poly.entity_id
_entity_poly.type
_entity_poly.pdbx_seq_one_letter_code
_entity_poly.pdbx_strand_id
1 'polypeptide(L)'
;FCGLGSIGQRHLRIIQKLYPNRFKIYYYKETKKEFLIDDKLKINKKVKSLSKYYKIKRIKYSELNKKYFDFVFITNQPSKHIKFAMKFANLKSNIFIEKPLSTDLNKLNDLLKIQKKNKINIFVGYNFRMHPLVKKVSQLINKKKLGIIINSTSYFGEYIPLAHEYENYKKSHYTNKVNGG
;
A
#
# COMPACT_ATOMS: atom_id res chain seq x y z
N PHE A 1 0.73 4.10 9.44
CA PHE A 1 0.04 3.96 8.16
C PHE A 1 -0.34 5.32 7.59
N CYS A 2 -0.01 5.57 6.31
CA CYS A 2 -0.52 6.70 5.55
C CYS A 2 -1.65 6.22 4.63
N GLY A 3 -2.88 6.49 5.03
CA GLY A 3 -4.09 5.89 4.48
C GLY A 3 -4.52 4.67 5.31
N LEU A 4 -5.81 4.58 5.59
CA LEU A 4 -6.42 3.43 6.24
C LEU A 4 -7.76 3.12 5.56
N GLY A 5 -7.68 2.96 4.23
CA GLY A 5 -8.74 2.42 3.38
C GLY A 5 -8.77 0.90 3.44
N SER A 6 -9.38 0.25 2.46
CA SER A 6 -9.51 -1.21 2.40
C SER A 6 -8.15 -1.92 2.55
N ILE A 7 -7.21 -1.59 1.68
CA ILE A 7 -5.89 -2.25 1.68
C ILE A 7 -5.07 -1.94 2.94
N GLY A 8 -5.13 -0.70 3.44
CA GLY A 8 -4.46 -0.33 4.69
C GLY A 8 -5.00 -1.09 5.89
N GLN A 9 -6.32 -1.27 5.98
CA GLN A 9 -6.94 -2.09 7.02
C GLN A 9 -6.60 -3.57 6.89
N ARG A 10 -6.50 -4.09 5.66
CA ARG A 10 -6.05 -5.47 5.42
C ARG A 10 -4.63 -5.70 5.94
N HIS A 11 -3.68 -4.83 5.58
CA HIS A 11 -2.31 -4.93 6.10
C HIS A 11 -2.27 -4.83 7.62
N LEU A 12 -3.04 -3.89 8.19
CA LEU A 12 -3.11 -3.73 9.65
C LEU A 12 -3.60 -5.00 10.34
N ARG A 13 -4.68 -5.62 9.85
CA ARG A 13 -5.19 -6.89 10.41
C ARG A 13 -4.15 -8.01 10.33
N ILE A 14 -3.46 -8.13 9.20
CA ILE A 14 -2.39 -9.12 9.02
C ILE A 14 -1.27 -8.91 10.04
N ILE A 15 -0.81 -7.67 10.21
CA ILE A 15 0.24 -7.33 11.17
C ILE A 15 -0.20 -7.65 12.59
N GLN A 16 -1.41 -7.25 12.97
CA GLN A 16 -1.92 -7.52 14.32
C GLN A 16 -2.14 -9.02 14.58
N LYS A 17 -2.51 -9.80 13.55
CA LYS A 17 -2.64 -11.26 13.65
C LYS A 17 -1.29 -11.96 13.80
N LEU A 18 -0.29 -11.55 13.01
CA LEU A 18 1.03 -12.17 13.02
C LEU A 18 1.88 -11.75 14.24
N TYR A 19 1.67 -10.52 14.73
CA TYR A 19 2.46 -9.94 15.79
C TYR A 19 1.56 -9.21 16.80
N PRO A 20 0.76 -9.95 17.59
CA PRO A 20 -0.19 -9.33 18.51
C PRO A 20 0.53 -8.47 19.55
N ASN A 21 0.07 -7.24 19.72
CA ASN A 21 0.55 -6.26 20.70
C ASN A 21 2.04 -5.88 20.61
N ARG A 22 2.75 -6.30 19.55
CA ARG A 22 4.19 -6.06 19.41
C ARG A 22 4.53 -4.63 19.00
N PHE A 23 3.65 -3.94 18.28
CA PHE A 23 3.91 -2.65 17.68
C PHE A 23 3.00 -1.56 18.22
N LYS A 24 3.56 -0.36 18.41
CA LYS A 24 2.80 0.85 18.63
C LYS A 24 2.41 1.44 17.30
N ILE A 25 1.14 1.34 16.94
CA ILE A 25 0.66 1.65 15.59
C ILE A 25 -0.03 3.01 15.56
N TYR A 26 0.38 3.81 14.58
CA TYR A 26 -0.20 5.11 14.28
C TYR A 26 -0.77 5.12 12.86
N TYR A 27 -1.81 5.91 12.64
CA TYR A 27 -2.30 6.15 11.29
C TYR A 27 -2.64 7.61 11.05
N TYR A 28 -2.39 8.02 9.82
CA TYR A 28 -2.83 9.28 9.25
C TYR A 28 -3.86 9.01 8.16
N LYS A 29 -4.95 9.76 8.16
CA LYS A 29 -5.98 9.74 7.14
C LYS A 29 -6.47 11.17 6.91
N GLU A 30 -6.50 11.61 5.65
CA GLU A 30 -6.91 12.97 5.29
C GLU A 30 -8.37 13.22 5.61
N THR A 31 -9.24 12.27 5.29
CA THR A 31 -10.67 12.40 5.53
C THR A 31 -11.02 12.12 6.99
N LYS A 32 -11.96 12.90 7.54
CA LYS A 32 -12.49 12.63 8.88
C LYS A 32 -13.36 11.37 8.93
N LYS A 33 -14.02 11.05 7.82
CA LYS A 33 -14.94 9.91 7.71
C LYS A 33 -14.17 8.59 7.83
N GLU A 34 -14.58 7.77 8.78
CA GLU A 34 -14.02 6.45 9.03
C GLU A 34 -15.11 5.39 8.92
N PHE A 35 -14.74 4.26 8.38
CA PHE A 35 -15.58 3.06 8.36
C PHE A 35 -14.69 1.83 8.33
N LEU A 36 -15.15 0.78 8.97
CA LEU A 36 -14.48 -0.51 8.93
C LEU A 36 -14.86 -1.22 7.63
N ILE A 37 -13.85 -1.72 6.92
CA ILE A 37 -14.02 -2.62 5.78
C ILE A 37 -13.51 -3.99 6.22
N ASP A 38 -14.38 -4.99 6.18
CA ASP A 38 -14.05 -6.36 6.57
C ASP A 38 -13.26 -7.13 5.49
N ASP A 39 -12.97 -8.40 5.76
CA ASP A 39 -12.22 -9.26 4.83
C ASP A 39 -13.00 -9.63 3.57
N LYS A 40 -14.33 -9.48 3.60
CA LYS A 40 -15.23 -9.66 2.46
C LYS A 40 -15.48 -8.35 1.71
N LEU A 41 -14.70 -7.31 1.97
CA LEU A 41 -14.83 -5.97 1.39
C LEU A 41 -16.18 -5.29 1.68
N LYS A 42 -16.86 -5.66 2.76
CA LYS A 42 -18.11 -5.02 3.17
C LYS A 42 -17.89 -3.94 4.23
N ILE A 43 -18.66 -2.86 4.13
CA ILE A 43 -18.61 -1.78 5.14
C ILE A 43 -19.40 -2.21 6.37
N ASN A 44 -18.73 -2.22 7.50
CA ASN A 44 -19.38 -2.34 8.80
C ASN A 44 -19.74 -0.93 9.33
N LYS A 45 -21.00 -0.56 9.18
CA LYS A 45 -21.53 0.77 9.60
C LYS A 45 -21.62 0.94 11.11
N LYS A 46 -21.56 -0.14 11.89
CA LYS A 46 -21.61 -0.09 13.37
C LYS A 46 -20.30 0.46 13.96
N VAL A 47 -19.17 0.29 13.26
CA VAL A 47 -17.87 0.78 13.72
C VAL A 47 -17.65 2.23 13.26
N LYS A 48 -17.70 3.16 14.20
CA LYS A 48 -17.55 4.61 13.94
C LYS A 48 -16.11 5.11 14.12
N SER A 49 -15.22 4.33 14.73
CA SER A 49 -13.85 4.73 15.00
C SER A 49 -12.88 3.57 14.80
N LEU A 50 -11.99 3.71 13.81
CA LEU A 50 -10.93 2.74 13.54
C LEU A 50 -9.89 2.71 14.65
N SER A 51 -9.61 3.87 15.29
CA SER A 51 -8.67 3.93 16.40
C SER A 51 -9.12 3.09 17.59
N LYS A 52 -10.40 3.15 17.94
CA LYS A 52 -10.96 2.33 19.03
C LYS A 52 -11.00 0.85 18.66
N TYR A 53 -11.49 0.53 17.43
CA TYR A 53 -11.64 -0.85 16.97
C TYR A 53 -10.31 -1.60 16.90
N TYR A 54 -9.29 -0.99 16.28
CA TYR A 54 -7.97 -1.61 16.11
C TYR A 54 -6.99 -1.32 17.26
N LYS A 55 -7.40 -0.53 18.28
CA LYS A 55 -6.53 -0.07 19.38
C LYS A 55 -5.25 0.62 18.88
N ILE A 56 -5.41 1.52 17.91
CA ILE A 56 -4.32 2.28 17.27
C ILE A 56 -4.53 3.79 17.43
N LYS A 57 -3.49 4.59 17.26
CA LYS A 57 -3.57 6.04 17.48
C LYS A 57 -3.66 6.80 16.15
N ARG A 58 -4.72 7.62 15.99
CA ARG A 58 -4.80 8.60 14.90
C ARG A 58 -3.88 9.77 15.19
N ILE A 59 -3.16 10.25 14.17
CA ILE A 59 -2.29 11.43 14.25
C ILE A 59 -2.66 12.44 13.15
N LYS A 60 -2.34 13.71 13.40
CA LYS A 60 -2.55 14.80 12.44
C LYS A 60 -1.37 14.86 11.44
N TYR A 61 -1.60 15.51 10.30
CA TYR A 61 -0.55 15.71 9.30
C TYR A 61 0.67 16.46 9.85
N SER A 62 0.45 17.47 10.69
CA SER A 62 1.50 18.25 11.35
C SER A 62 2.38 17.42 12.31
N GLU A 63 1.87 16.30 12.81
CA GLU A 63 2.61 15.41 13.71
C GLU A 63 3.52 14.43 12.97
N LEU A 64 3.31 14.25 11.65
CA LEU A 64 4.11 13.32 10.84
C LEU A 64 5.60 13.67 10.79
N ASN A 65 5.94 14.96 10.89
CA ASN A 65 7.34 15.43 10.91
C ASN A 65 7.96 15.41 12.30
N LYS A 66 7.15 15.33 13.33
CA LYS A 66 7.59 15.45 14.73
C LYS A 66 7.88 14.09 15.38
N LYS A 67 7.67 13.01 14.66
CA LYS A 67 7.86 11.65 15.15
C LYS A 67 8.72 10.83 14.20
N TYR A 68 9.61 10.05 14.81
CA TYR A 68 10.28 8.96 14.11
C TYR A 68 9.36 7.73 14.04
N PHE A 69 9.38 7.05 12.91
CA PHE A 69 8.68 5.79 12.68
C PHE A 69 9.66 4.77 12.12
N ASP A 70 9.79 3.62 12.75
CA ASP A 70 10.69 2.56 12.28
C ASP A 70 10.28 2.04 10.90
N PHE A 71 8.97 1.98 10.67
CA PHE A 71 8.41 1.48 9.43
C PHE A 71 7.09 2.20 9.07
N VAL A 72 6.92 2.55 7.80
CA VAL A 72 5.72 3.27 7.32
C VAL A 72 5.07 2.51 6.17
N PHE A 73 3.78 2.23 6.31
CA PHE A 73 2.93 1.71 5.24
C PHE A 73 2.25 2.88 4.52
N ILE A 74 2.51 3.05 3.23
CA ILE A 74 1.87 4.04 2.37
C ILE A 74 0.80 3.31 1.56
N THR A 75 -0.46 3.51 1.95
CA THR A 75 -1.64 2.80 1.46
C THR A 75 -2.79 3.76 1.12
N ASN A 76 -2.45 5.00 0.82
CA ASN A 76 -3.35 6.03 0.33
C ASN A 76 -3.51 5.94 -1.20
N GLN A 77 -4.08 6.98 -1.82
CA GLN A 77 -4.23 7.04 -3.28
C GLN A 77 -2.88 7.06 -4.00
N PRO A 78 -2.74 6.40 -5.16
CA PRO A 78 -1.49 6.29 -5.91
C PRO A 78 -0.80 7.62 -6.19
N SER A 79 -1.55 8.66 -6.54
CA SER A 79 -1.02 10.02 -6.79
C SER A 79 -0.29 10.66 -5.58
N LYS A 80 -0.45 10.08 -4.39
CA LYS A 80 0.17 10.56 -3.14
C LYS A 80 1.35 9.72 -2.69
N HIS A 81 1.60 8.56 -3.31
CA HIS A 81 2.62 7.62 -2.87
C HIS A 81 3.99 8.26 -2.79
N ILE A 82 4.45 8.90 -3.87
CA ILE A 82 5.78 9.54 -3.92
C ILE A 82 5.91 10.68 -2.91
N LYS A 83 4.87 11.49 -2.75
CA LYS A 83 4.87 12.58 -1.76
C LYS A 83 5.15 12.07 -0.35
N PHE A 84 4.46 11.02 0.06
CA PHE A 84 4.66 10.43 1.39
C PHE A 84 5.95 9.62 1.47
N ALA A 85 6.35 8.91 0.40
CA ALA A 85 7.62 8.20 0.35
C ALA A 85 8.81 9.13 0.55
N MET A 86 8.86 10.24 -0.18
CA MET A 86 9.90 11.27 -0.02
C MET A 86 9.95 11.82 1.40
N LYS A 87 8.77 12.10 1.97
CA LYS A 87 8.67 12.61 3.34
C LYS A 87 9.31 11.65 4.34
N PHE A 88 8.90 10.38 4.35
CA PHE A 88 9.38 9.40 5.31
C PHE A 88 10.78 8.88 5.02
N ALA A 89 11.19 8.87 3.75
CA ALA A 89 12.58 8.59 3.38
C ALA A 89 13.55 9.64 3.97
N ASN A 90 13.17 10.92 3.96
CA ASN A 90 13.94 11.98 4.61
C ASN A 90 13.98 11.84 6.14
N LEU A 91 12.93 11.27 6.75
CA LEU A 91 12.88 10.95 8.17
C LEU A 91 13.56 9.62 8.53
N LYS A 92 14.27 9.00 7.57
CA LYS A 92 15.00 7.73 7.71
C LYS A 92 14.13 6.53 8.12
N SER A 93 12.84 6.56 7.82
CA SER A 93 11.95 5.43 8.04
C SER A 93 12.09 4.39 6.93
N ASN A 94 11.98 3.10 7.26
CA ASN A 94 11.73 2.06 6.26
C ASN A 94 10.30 2.16 5.73
N ILE A 95 10.08 1.84 4.46
CA ILE A 95 8.82 2.16 3.79
C ILE A 95 8.30 0.96 3.02
N PHE A 96 7.02 0.67 3.17
CA PHE A 96 6.25 -0.15 2.25
C PHE A 96 5.27 0.75 1.51
N ILE A 97 5.26 0.67 0.18
CA ILE A 97 4.38 1.46 -0.69
C ILE A 97 3.46 0.49 -1.42
N GLU A 98 2.16 0.72 -1.37
CA GLU A 98 1.22 -0.02 -2.20
C GLU A 98 1.45 0.26 -3.69
N LYS A 99 1.05 -0.71 -4.50
CA LYS A 99 1.12 -0.59 -5.97
C LYS A 99 0.04 0.41 -6.49
N PRO A 100 0.35 1.14 -7.57
CA PRO A 100 1.66 1.30 -8.20
C PRO A 100 2.60 2.15 -7.32
N LEU A 101 3.91 2.04 -7.53
CA LEU A 101 4.89 2.87 -6.83
C LEU A 101 4.59 4.36 -6.99
N SER A 102 4.26 4.77 -8.22
CA SER A 102 3.96 6.14 -8.61
C SER A 102 2.96 6.16 -9.75
N THR A 103 2.35 7.31 -10.00
CA THR A 103 1.53 7.62 -11.16
C THR A 103 2.31 8.30 -12.28
N ASP A 104 3.54 8.71 -12.01
CA ASP A 104 4.46 9.33 -12.96
C ASP A 104 5.91 9.01 -12.60
N LEU A 105 6.87 9.41 -13.43
CA LEU A 105 8.31 9.18 -13.22
C LEU A 105 8.99 10.27 -12.41
N ASN A 106 8.28 11.34 -12.08
CA ASN A 106 8.85 12.46 -11.35
C ASN A 106 9.30 12.01 -9.94
N LYS A 107 10.41 12.56 -9.50
CA LYS A 107 10.98 12.32 -8.15
C LYS A 107 11.37 10.88 -7.84
N LEU A 108 11.23 9.91 -8.77
CA LEU A 108 11.69 8.53 -8.51
C LEU A 108 13.20 8.46 -8.29
N ASN A 109 13.98 9.17 -9.13
CA ASN A 109 15.43 9.25 -8.98
C ASN A 109 15.83 9.92 -7.66
N ASP A 110 15.09 10.94 -7.24
CA ASP A 110 15.34 11.61 -5.97
C ASP A 110 15.04 10.68 -4.78
N LEU A 111 13.96 9.94 -4.86
CA LEU A 111 13.64 8.92 -3.84
C LEU A 111 14.75 7.86 -3.74
N LEU A 112 15.28 7.39 -4.87
CA LEU A 112 16.40 6.43 -4.89
C LEU A 112 17.69 7.03 -4.29
N LYS A 113 18.00 8.31 -4.58
CA LYS A 113 19.12 9.00 -3.95
C LYS A 113 18.98 9.08 -2.44
N ILE A 114 17.78 9.44 -1.96
CA ILE A 114 17.50 9.54 -0.51
C ILE A 114 17.56 8.16 0.13
N GLN A 115 17.01 7.13 -0.50
CA GLN A 115 17.08 5.75 -0.03
C GLN A 115 18.53 5.32 0.22
N LYS A 116 19.41 5.52 -0.78
CA LYS A 116 20.84 5.18 -0.69
C LYS A 116 21.53 5.98 0.41
N LYS A 117 21.32 7.31 0.44
CA LYS A 117 21.91 8.22 1.43
C LYS A 117 21.53 7.83 2.86
N ASN A 118 20.27 7.54 3.09
CA ASN A 118 19.73 7.25 4.43
C ASN A 118 19.79 5.76 4.78
N LYS A 119 20.25 4.89 3.87
CA LYS A 119 20.36 3.43 4.05
C LYS A 119 19.06 2.79 4.53
N ILE A 120 17.92 3.23 3.99
CA ILE A 120 16.59 2.71 4.31
C ILE A 120 16.14 1.68 3.28
N ASN A 121 15.19 0.84 3.69
CA ASN A 121 14.55 -0.12 2.79
C ASN A 121 13.22 0.44 2.28
N ILE A 122 12.99 0.32 0.97
CA ILE A 122 11.73 0.66 0.33
C ILE A 122 11.21 -0.59 -0.39
N PHE A 123 10.02 -1.02 0.00
CA PHE A 123 9.33 -2.18 -0.57
C PHE A 123 8.10 -1.69 -1.34
N VAL A 124 7.81 -2.34 -2.47
CA VAL A 124 6.60 -2.06 -3.25
C VAL A 124 5.68 -3.27 -3.24
N GLY A 125 4.40 -3.04 -3.04
CA GLY A 125 3.36 -4.06 -2.83
C GLY A 125 2.98 -4.87 -4.07
N TYR A 126 3.95 -5.36 -4.83
CA TYR A 126 3.71 -6.30 -5.94
C TYR A 126 3.48 -7.72 -5.42
N ASN A 127 2.31 -7.94 -4.85
CA ASN A 127 1.95 -9.18 -4.14
C ASN A 127 2.01 -10.44 -5.02
N PHE A 128 1.75 -10.33 -6.33
CA PHE A 128 1.86 -11.46 -7.26
C PHE A 128 3.27 -12.06 -7.33
N ARG A 129 4.33 -11.31 -7.01
CA ARG A 129 5.68 -11.87 -6.89
C ARG A 129 5.77 -13.00 -5.87
N MET A 130 4.87 -13.03 -4.90
CA MET A 130 4.79 -14.06 -3.87
C MET A 130 3.83 -15.19 -4.22
N HIS A 131 3.08 -15.05 -5.33
CA HIS A 131 2.11 -16.08 -5.75
C HIS A 131 2.82 -17.38 -6.12
N PRO A 132 2.35 -18.56 -5.65
CA PRO A 132 3.01 -19.85 -5.90
C PRO A 132 3.24 -20.14 -7.39
N LEU A 133 2.26 -19.86 -8.25
CA LEU A 133 2.40 -20.06 -9.69
C LEU A 133 3.44 -19.14 -10.31
N VAL A 134 3.50 -17.87 -9.92
CA VAL A 134 4.53 -16.94 -10.42
C VAL A 134 5.92 -17.37 -9.97
N LYS A 135 6.06 -17.84 -8.73
CA LYS A 135 7.33 -18.44 -8.25
C LYS A 135 7.70 -19.68 -9.05
N LYS A 136 6.73 -20.54 -9.38
CA LYS A 136 6.98 -21.73 -10.21
C LYS A 136 7.46 -21.35 -11.60
N VAL A 137 6.81 -20.40 -12.26
CA VAL A 137 7.23 -19.89 -13.58
C VAL A 137 8.64 -19.32 -13.50
N SER A 138 8.94 -18.47 -12.52
CA SER A 138 10.29 -17.93 -12.30
C SER A 138 11.34 -19.04 -12.11
N GLN A 139 11.00 -20.12 -11.37
CA GLN A 139 11.91 -21.28 -11.21
C GLN A 139 12.17 -22.01 -12.51
N LEU A 140 11.14 -22.20 -13.35
CA LEU A 140 11.31 -22.85 -14.66
C LEU A 140 12.19 -22.03 -15.59
N ILE A 141 11.99 -20.70 -15.61
CA ILE A 141 12.84 -19.77 -16.37
C ILE A 141 14.28 -19.82 -15.90
N ASN A 142 14.51 -19.64 -14.61
CA ASN A 142 15.86 -19.58 -14.02
C ASN A 142 16.63 -20.90 -14.21
N LYS A 143 15.93 -22.04 -14.18
CA LYS A 143 16.49 -23.36 -14.43
C LYS A 143 16.62 -23.68 -15.93
N LYS A 144 16.34 -22.74 -16.83
CA LYS A 144 16.36 -22.91 -18.30
C LYS A 144 15.51 -24.08 -18.79
N LYS A 145 14.48 -24.50 -18.02
CA LYS A 145 13.59 -25.62 -18.39
C LYS A 145 12.69 -25.31 -19.59
N LEU A 146 12.53 -24.04 -19.93
CA LEU A 146 11.74 -23.56 -21.06
C LEU A 146 12.62 -23.17 -22.27
N GLY A 147 13.93 -23.45 -22.21
CA GLY A 147 14.87 -23.01 -23.25
C GLY A 147 15.02 -21.49 -23.30
N ILE A 148 15.25 -20.97 -24.50
CA ILE A 148 15.33 -19.54 -24.79
C ILE A 148 13.90 -19.02 -24.92
N ILE A 149 13.52 -18.05 -24.09
CA ILE A 149 12.21 -17.41 -24.16
C ILE A 149 12.24 -16.34 -25.23
N ILE A 150 11.52 -16.55 -26.32
CA ILE A 150 11.43 -15.62 -27.45
C ILE A 150 10.30 -14.61 -27.22
N ASN A 151 9.18 -15.08 -26.67
CA ASN A 151 8.01 -14.23 -26.40
C ASN A 151 7.24 -14.74 -25.19
N SER A 152 6.52 -13.84 -24.53
CA SER A 152 5.55 -14.16 -23.49
C SER A 152 4.34 -13.24 -23.59
N THR A 153 3.16 -13.80 -23.42
CA THR A 153 1.92 -13.03 -23.34
C THR A 153 1.24 -13.35 -22.01
N SER A 154 0.83 -12.32 -21.30
CA SER A 154 0.01 -12.47 -20.09
C SER A 154 -1.28 -11.67 -20.27
N TYR A 155 -2.39 -12.29 -19.90
CA TYR A 155 -3.69 -11.64 -19.90
C TYR A 155 -4.24 -11.61 -18.49
N PHE A 156 -4.63 -10.41 -18.04
CA PHE A 156 -5.26 -10.19 -16.75
C PHE A 156 -6.33 -9.12 -16.89
N GLY A 157 -7.51 -9.37 -16.34
CA GLY A 157 -8.60 -8.42 -16.34
C GLY A 157 -9.47 -8.57 -15.09
N GLU A 158 -10.06 -7.48 -14.65
CA GLU A 158 -11.00 -7.44 -13.54
C GLU A 158 -12.20 -6.57 -13.93
N TYR A 159 -13.40 -7.06 -13.65
CA TYR A 159 -14.62 -6.29 -13.90
C TYR A 159 -14.80 -5.24 -12.79
N ILE A 160 -14.34 -4.03 -13.06
CA ILE A 160 -14.27 -2.93 -12.09
C ILE A 160 -15.56 -2.67 -11.32
N PRO A 161 -16.77 -2.71 -11.94
CA PRO A 161 -18.02 -2.48 -11.18
C PRO A 161 -18.25 -3.41 -10.00
N LEU A 162 -17.70 -4.64 -10.04
CA LEU A 162 -17.81 -5.64 -8.98
C LEU A 162 -16.57 -5.74 -8.09
N ALA A 163 -15.46 -5.10 -8.48
CA ALA A 163 -14.20 -5.21 -7.74
C ALA A 163 -14.29 -4.62 -6.33
N HIS A 164 -15.09 -3.56 -6.17
CA HIS A 164 -15.26 -2.84 -4.90
C HIS A 164 -16.72 -2.42 -4.71
N GLU A 165 -17.59 -3.37 -4.44
CA GLU A 165 -19.05 -3.15 -4.27
C GLU A 165 -19.41 -2.10 -3.20
N TYR A 166 -18.51 -1.82 -2.27
CA TYR A 166 -18.71 -0.85 -1.19
C TYR A 166 -18.55 0.61 -1.63
N GLU A 167 -18.05 0.87 -2.84
CA GLU A 167 -17.86 2.23 -3.36
C GLU A 167 -18.43 2.38 -4.78
N ASN A 168 -18.78 3.61 -5.13
CA ASN A 168 -19.15 3.91 -6.49
C ASN A 168 -17.89 3.97 -7.37
N TYR A 169 -17.66 2.97 -8.22
CA TYR A 169 -16.48 2.87 -9.07
C TYR A 169 -16.27 4.10 -9.97
N LYS A 170 -17.35 4.74 -10.46
CA LYS A 170 -17.29 5.96 -11.28
C LYS A 170 -16.71 7.18 -10.54
N LYS A 171 -16.70 7.15 -9.20
CA LYS A 171 -16.14 8.20 -8.32
C LYS A 171 -14.87 7.73 -7.60
N SER A 172 -14.42 6.52 -7.87
CA SER A 172 -13.22 5.96 -7.24
C SER A 172 -11.94 6.49 -7.91
N HIS A 173 -10.80 6.24 -7.29
CA HIS A 173 -9.51 6.60 -7.87
C HIS A 173 -9.20 5.83 -9.15
N TYR A 174 -9.81 4.66 -9.39
CA TYR A 174 -9.61 3.83 -10.60
C TYR A 174 -10.08 4.51 -11.88
N THR A 175 -11.04 5.43 -11.79
CA THR A 175 -11.63 6.12 -12.95
C THR A 175 -11.25 7.59 -13.00
N ASN A 176 -10.35 8.02 -12.14
CA ASN A 176 -9.93 9.42 -12.06
C ASN A 176 -8.42 9.54 -12.27
N LYS A 177 -8.03 10.05 -13.43
CA LYS A 177 -6.64 10.25 -13.85
C LYS A 177 -5.81 11.05 -12.81
N VAL A 178 -6.41 12.09 -12.20
CA VAL A 178 -5.72 12.92 -11.19
C VAL A 178 -5.37 12.12 -9.94
N ASN A 179 -6.13 11.10 -9.62
CA ASN A 179 -5.92 10.22 -8.47
C ASN A 179 -5.08 8.97 -8.80
N GLY A 180 -4.66 8.81 -10.05
CA GLY A 180 -3.84 7.70 -10.50
C GLY A 180 -4.62 6.52 -11.06
N GLY A 181 -5.80 6.78 -11.60
CA GLY A 181 -6.60 5.84 -12.39
C GLY A 181 -6.26 5.88 -13.87
#